data_12e7beabfff4ece49331b50582774078
#
_entry.id   12e7beabfff4ece49331b50582774078
#
_cell.length_a   1.000
_cell.length_b   1.000
_cell.length_c   1.000
_cell.angle_alpha   90.00
_cell.angle_beta   90.00
_cell.angle_gamma   90.00
#
_symmetry.space_group_name_H-M   'P 1'
#
loop_
_entity.id
_entity.type
_entity.pdbx_description
1 polymer ?
#
loop_
_entity_poly.entity_id
_entity_poly.type
_entity_poly.pdbx_seq_one_letter_code
_entity_poly.pdbx_strand_id
1 'polypeptide(L)'
;MIVIVGVAGVFIFARPDKNDSDRDYRGAFKRHYKIFTPELPEKADFAGERVPLHDLLVRESLDREILAFTFMHSTTQQMFKRAHRYFPIIEPILKKNNIPDDFKFLAIAESNLGNATSPAGAEGVWQFLTSTGREYGLEVNSKIDERYNLIKATEAACKYLQEAHDSFGDWTLAAASYNRGFNGLERAVRNQKVTNYYDLYLNEETARYIYRILAAKEIWEHPTNYGFYMKESDFYPPIKTYTIVVDTTVEDLPEFARERGLTYRILREFNPWIHDYSLPNKSRRTYILTLPEKDAMLVSTYSDRKPSETFFHDTLKINEIN
;
A
#
# COMPACT_ATOMS: atom_id res chain seq x y z
N MET A 1 40.11 62.66 -34.85
CA MET A 1 38.68 62.60 -35.20
C MET A 1 38.34 61.14 -35.30
N ILE A 2 37.80 60.58 -34.21
CA ILE A 2 37.44 59.14 -34.09
C ILE A 2 35.96 59.04 -34.42
N VAL A 3 35.64 58.34 -35.51
CA VAL A 3 34.25 58.04 -35.90
C VAL A 3 33.83 56.73 -35.21
N ILE A 4 32.94 56.85 -34.24
CA ILE A 4 32.29 55.69 -33.60
C ILE A 4 31.09 55.30 -34.49
N VAL A 5 31.20 54.16 -35.18
CA VAL A 5 30.09 53.58 -35.90
C VAL A 5 29.28 52.73 -34.87
N GLY A 6 28.13 53.25 -34.47
CA GLY A 6 27.17 52.50 -33.64
C GLY A 6 26.47 51.46 -34.48
N VAL A 7 26.71 50.20 -34.19
CA VAL A 7 25.90 49.07 -34.71
C VAL A 7 24.63 48.98 -33.87
N ALA A 8 23.54 49.50 -34.40
CA ALA A 8 22.20 49.27 -33.83
C ALA A 8 21.79 47.84 -34.18
N GLY A 9 21.87 46.94 -33.19
CA GLY A 9 21.32 45.61 -33.30
C GLY A 9 19.80 45.68 -33.31
N VAL A 10 19.19 45.43 -34.49
CA VAL A 10 17.75 45.25 -34.62
C VAL A 10 17.40 43.85 -34.10
N PHE A 11 16.97 43.78 -32.86
CA PHE A 11 16.33 42.55 -32.36
C PHE A 11 14.94 42.42 -32.99
N ILE A 12 14.85 41.66 -34.09
CA ILE A 12 13.56 41.22 -34.63
C ILE A 12 13.07 40.15 -33.70
N PHE A 13 12.19 40.49 -32.77
CA PHE A 13 11.35 39.52 -32.07
C PHE A 13 10.32 38.97 -33.07
N ALA A 14 10.72 37.92 -33.80
CA ALA A 14 9.75 37.11 -34.50
C ALA A 14 8.81 36.54 -33.44
N ARG A 15 7.58 37.05 -33.34
CA ARG A 15 6.53 36.35 -32.58
C ARG A 15 6.29 35.05 -33.34
N PRO A 16 6.53 33.87 -32.71
CA PRO A 16 6.19 32.61 -33.36
C PRO A 16 4.70 32.65 -33.68
N ASP A 17 4.36 32.37 -34.92
CA ASP A 17 2.95 32.23 -35.31
C ASP A 17 2.32 31.17 -34.41
N LYS A 18 1.20 31.52 -33.75
CA LYS A 18 0.53 30.62 -32.82
C LYS A 18 0.26 29.25 -33.45
N ASN A 19 0.06 29.21 -34.76
CA ASN A 19 -0.14 27.97 -35.52
C ASN A 19 1.12 27.11 -35.65
N ASP A 20 2.31 27.70 -35.72
CA ASP A 20 3.57 26.93 -35.84
C ASP A 20 3.97 26.31 -34.50
N SER A 21 3.82 27.06 -33.39
CA SER A 21 4.07 26.52 -32.05
C SER A 21 3.12 25.34 -31.70
N ASP A 22 1.85 25.42 -32.11
CA ASP A 22 0.89 24.34 -31.90
C ASP A 22 1.19 23.11 -32.78
N ARG A 23 1.68 23.30 -34.01
CA ARG A 23 2.11 22.21 -34.87
C ARG A 23 3.36 21.51 -34.33
N ASP A 24 4.35 22.28 -33.86
CA ASP A 24 5.57 21.77 -33.28
C ASP A 24 5.28 21.01 -31.99
N TYR A 25 4.41 21.53 -31.10
CA TYR A 25 3.94 20.85 -29.91
C TYR A 25 3.24 19.52 -30.23
N ARG A 26 2.27 19.52 -31.16
CA ARG A 26 1.56 18.30 -31.59
C ARG A 26 2.50 17.30 -32.25
N GLY A 27 3.49 17.78 -33.02
CA GLY A 27 4.51 16.96 -33.62
C GLY A 27 5.42 16.31 -32.59
N ALA A 28 5.87 17.07 -31.59
CA ALA A 28 6.68 16.59 -30.49
C ALA A 28 5.89 15.57 -29.63
N PHE A 29 4.63 15.88 -29.29
CA PHE A 29 3.77 14.97 -28.53
C PHE A 29 3.64 13.61 -29.24
N LYS A 30 3.30 13.60 -30.53
CA LYS A 30 3.14 12.35 -31.29
C LYS A 30 4.45 11.54 -31.42
N ARG A 31 5.61 12.21 -31.44
CA ARG A 31 6.92 11.52 -31.55
C ARG A 31 7.38 10.94 -30.23
N HIS A 32 7.17 11.65 -29.12
CA HIS A 32 7.79 11.37 -27.84
C HIS A 32 6.84 10.75 -26.81
N TYR A 33 5.54 11.07 -26.89
CA TYR A 33 4.56 10.49 -25.97
C TYR A 33 3.98 9.20 -26.57
N LYS A 34 4.38 8.10 -25.98
CA LYS A 34 3.90 6.75 -26.34
C LYS A 34 3.50 5.99 -25.11
N ILE A 35 2.41 5.26 -25.19
CA ILE A 35 1.95 4.35 -24.14
C ILE A 35 2.11 2.94 -24.67
N PHE A 36 2.80 2.10 -23.91
CA PHE A 36 3.02 0.69 -24.23
C PHE A 36 2.13 -0.14 -23.31
N THR A 37 1.52 -1.18 -23.84
CA THR A 37 0.82 -2.17 -23.03
C THR A 37 1.85 -3.01 -22.27
N PRO A 38 1.75 -3.13 -20.93
CA PRO A 38 2.64 -3.99 -20.18
C PRO A 38 2.39 -5.47 -20.54
N GLU A 39 3.42 -6.28 -20.46
CA GLU A 39 3.30 -7.71 -20.67
C GLU A 39 2.69 -8.40 -19.46
N LEU A 40 1.84 -9.38 -19.70
CA LEU A 40 1.30 -10.23 -18.65
C LEU A 40 2.28 -11.33 -18.27
N PRO A 41 2.36 -11.73 -16.99
CA PRO A 41 3.15 -12.87 -16.59
C PRO A 41 2.62 -14.16 -17.25
N GLU A 42 3.54 -15.07 -17.59
CA GLU A 42 3.16 -16.39 -18.11
C GLU A 42 2.55 -17.30 -17.05
N LYS A 43 2.94 -17.07 -15.78
CA LYS A 43 2.48 -17.81 -14.60
C LYS A 43 2.26 -16.84 -13.46
N ALA A 44 1.25 -17.11 -12.68
CA ALA A 44 0.98 -16.40 -11.44
C ALA A 44 0.46 -17.39 -10.39
N ASP A 45 0.73 -17.09 -9.13
CA ASP A 45 0.21 -17.81 -7.99
C ASP A 45 -0.21 -16.83 -6.89
N PHE A 46 -1.09 -17.28 -6.02
CA PHE A 46 -1.45 -16.60 -4.79
C PHE A 46 -1.37 -17.60 -3.63
N ALA A 47 -0.55 -17.31 -2.65
CA ALA A 47 -0.35 -18.20 -1.49
C ALA A 47 0.04 -19.65 -1.86
N GLY A 48 0.78 -19.82 -2.98
CA GLY A 48 1.14 -21.12 -3.54
C GLY A 48 0.05 -21.78 -4.39
N GLU A 49 -1.12 -21.16 -4.52
CA GLU A 49 -2.22 -21.65 -5.35
C GLU A 49 -2.10 -21.07 -6.76
N ARG A 50 -2.13 -21.94 -7.76
CA ARG A 50 -1.92 -21.55 -9.16
C ARG A 50 -3.10 -20.75 -9.71
N VAL A 51 -2.82 -19.61 -10.34
CA VAL A 51 -3.79 -18.83 -11.11
C VAL A 51 -3.95 -19.44 -12.52
N PRO A 52 -5.17 -19.75 -12.97
CA PRO A 52 -5.39 -20.40 -14.28
C PRO A 52 -5.33 -19.42 -15.46
N LEU A 53 -4.15 -18.85 -15.73
CA LEU A 53 -3.93 -17.85 -16.81
C LEU A 53 -4.13 -18.38 -18.24
N HIS A 54 -4.41 -19.68 -18.40
CA HIS A 54 -4.86 -20.26 -19.66
C HIS A 54 -6.34 -20.00 -19.94
N ASP A 55 -7.13 -19.63 -18.93
CA ASP A 55 -8.50 -19.14 -19.09
C ASP A 55 -8.48 -17.68 -19.55
N LEU A 56 -9.28 -17.39 -20.61
CA LEU A 56 -9.31 -16.08 -21.22
C LEU A 56 -9.85 -15.00 -20.26
N LEU A 57 -10.92 -15.29 -19.51
CA LEU A 57 -11.54 -14.33 -18.61
C LEU A 57 -10.65 -14.03 -17.41
N VAL A 58 -9.93 -15.03 -16.90
CA VAL A 58 -8.93 -14.87 -15.84
C VAL A 58 -7.80 -13.98 -16.31
N ARG A 59 -7.29 -14.25 -17.52
CA ARG A 59 -6.19 -13.48 -18.12
C ARG A 59 -6.58 -12.01 -18.34
N GLU A 60 -7.75 -11.75 -18.93
CA GLU A 60 -8.27 -10.39 -19.16
C GLU A 60 -8.54 -9.65 -17.83
N SER A 61 -9.00 -10.36 -16.80
CA SER A 61 -9.22 -9.78 -15.48
C SER A 61 -7.91 -9.35 -14.81
N LEU A 62 -6.85 -10.14 -14.93
CA LEU A 62 -5.53 -9.79 -14.43
C LEU A 62 -4.92 -8.63 -15.24
N ASP A 63 -5.03 -8.66 -16.57
CA ASP A 63 -4.56 -7.59 -17.47
C ASP A 63 -5.13 -6.23 -17.06
N ARG A 64 -6.44 -6.17 -16.83
CA ARG A 64 -7.11 -4.94 -16.38
C ARG A 64 -6.50 -4.37 -15.11
N GLU A 65 -6.20 -5.19 -14.11
CA GLU A 65 -5.65 -4.72 -12.85
C GLU A 65 -4.15 -4.36 -12.97
N ILE A 66 -3.38 -5.10 -13.77
CA ILE A 66 -1.99 -4.73 -14.09
C ILE A 66 -1.93 -3.39 -14.82
N LEU A 67 -2.81 -3.17 -15.82
CA LEU A 67 -2.93 -1.87 -16.49
C LEU A 67 -3.23 -0.75 -15.49
N ALA A 68 -4.19 -0.97 -14.58
CA ALA A 68 -4.56 0.02 -13.58
C ALA A 68 -3.36 0.37 -12.68
N PHE A 69 -2.68 -0.61 -12.10
CA PHE A 69 -1.51 -0.37 -11.25
C PHE A 69 -0.34 0.27 -12.02
N THR A 70 -0.08 -0.19 -13.26
CA THR A 70 1.01 0.35 -14.09
C THR A 70 0.82 1.84 -14.37
N PHE A 71 -0.40 2.28 -14.71
CA PHE A 71 -0.64 3.66 -15.13
C PHE A 71 -1.13 4.58 -14.01
N MET A 72 -1.52 4.06 -12.87
CA MET A 72 -1.75 4.84 -11.64
C MET A 72 -0.43 5.13 -10.92
N HIS A 73 0.51 5.76 -11.63
CA HIS A 73 1.92 5.93 -11.20
C HIS A 73 2.08 6.43 -9.76
N SER A 74 1.32 7.45 -9.35
CA SER A 74 1.44 8.02 -8.00
C SER A 74 1.01 7.04 -6.92
N THR A 75 -0.08 6.31 -7.16
CA THR A 75 -0.60 5.31 -6.22
C THR A 75 0.36 4.14 -6.08
N THR A 76 0.88 3.65 -7.21
CA THR A 76 1.82 2.52 -7.22
C THR A 76 3.18 2.91 -6.63
N GLN A 77 3.69 4.11 -6.90
CA GLN A 77 4.90 4.60 -6.21
C GLN A 77 4.69 4.72 -4.69
N GLN A 78 3.50 5.18 -4.24
CA GLN A 78 3.20 5.21 -2.81
C GLN A 78 3.10 3.80 -2.21
N MET A 79 2.59 2.81 -2.96
CA MET A 79 2.61 1.41 -2.57
C MET A 79 4.03 0.96 -2.22
N PHE A 80 4.98 1.14 -3.13
CA PHE A 80 6.38 0.79 -2.89
C PHE A 80 6.96 1.48 -1.65
N LYS A 81 6.76 2.81 -1.54
CA LYS A 81 7.28 3.60 -0.42
C LYS A 81 6.72 3.15 0.93
N ARG A 82 5.42 2.88 1.00
CA ARG A 82 4.74 2.43 2.22
C ARG A 82 5.06 0.98 2.55
N ALA A 83 5.08 0.09 1.55
CA ALA A 83 5.41 -1.31 1.73
C ALA A 83 6.80 -1.48 2.34
N HIS A 84 7.80 -0.72 1.90
CA HIS A 84 9.13 -0.74 2.47
C HIS A 84 9.15 -0.40 3.98
N ARG A 85 8.21 0.44 4.46
CA ARG A 85 8.08 0.76 5.90
C ARG A 85 7.27 -0.27 6.66
N TYR A 86 6.19 -0.78 6.08
CA TYR A 86 5.18 -1.54 6.82
C TYR A 86 5.31 -3.05 6.67
N PHE A 87 5.85 -3.57 5.56
CA PHE A 87 6.08 -5.00 5.39
C PHE A 87 6.97 -5.61 6.47
N PRO A 88 8.07 -4.96 6.91
CA PRO A 88 8.86 -5.47 8.03
C PRO A 88 8.10 -5.64 9.36
N ILE A 89 6.93 -5.00 9.50
CA ILE A 89 6.03 -5.16 10.65
C ILE A 89 5.00 -6.26 10.38
N ILE A 90 4.43 -6.30 9.17
CA ILE A 90 3.35 -7.22 8.78
C ILE A 90 3.87 -8.66 8.61
N GLU A 91 4.96 -8.85 7.85
CA GLU A 91 5.51 -10.16 7.49
C GLU A 91 5.81 -11.07 8.69
N PRO A 92 6.48 -10.60 9.77
CA PRO A 92 6.71 -11.43 10.94
C PRO A 92 5.42 -11.88 11.64
N ILE A 93 4.36 -11.06 11.58
CA ILE A 93 3.06 -11.39 12.18
C ILE A 93 2.34 -12.44 11.35
N LEU A 94 2.31 -12.29 10.00
CA LEU A 94 1.79 -13.31 9.10
C LEU A 94 2.49 -14.65 9.32
N LYS A 95 3.83 -14.65 9.33
CA LYS A 95 4.65 -15.84 9.54
C LYS A 95 4.37 -16.51 10.89
N LYS A 96 4.30 -15.73 11.98
CA LYS A 96 4.00 -16.23 13.33
C LYS A 96 2.65 -16.94 13.40
N ASN A 97 1.66 -16.48 12.60
CA ASN A 97 0.32 -17.03 12.56
C ASN A 97 0.12 -18.06 11.42
N ASN A 98 1.18 -18.50 10.74
CA ASN A 98 1.15 -19.43 9.61
C ASN A 98 0.27 -18.97 8.43
N ILE A 99 0.12 -17.66 8.26
CA ILE A 99 -0.55 -17.07 7.10
C ILE A 99 0.49 -16.87 5.98
N PRO A 100 0.20 -17.27 4.74
CA PRO A 100 1.10 -17.04 3.61
C PRO A 100 1.48 -15.58 3.45
N ASP A 101 2.75 -15.34 3.09
CA ASP A 101 3.32 -13.99 2.98
C ASP A 101 2.60 -13.11 1.96
N ASP A 102 2.02 -13.71 0.92
CA ASP A 102 1.24 -13.02 -0.11
C ASP A 102 0.07 -12.19 0.44
N PHE A 103 -0.42 -12.51 1.64
CA PHE A 103 -1.49 -11.73 2.28
C PHE A 103 -1.08 -10.30 2.66
N LYS A 104 0.20 -9.95 2.63
CA LYS A 104 0.64 -8.55 2.74
C LYS A 104 0.11 -7.69 1.58
N PHE A 105 -0.08 -8.28 0.39
CA PHE A 105 -0.65 -7.61 -0.77
C PHE A 105 -2.16 -7.39 -0.65
N LEU A 106 -2.84 -8.18 0.18
CA LEU A 106 -4.24 -7.91 0.54
C LEU A 106 -4.37 -6.54 1.25
N ALA A 107 -3.48 -6.21 2.19
CA ALA A 107 -3.46 -4.90 2.85
C ALA A 107 -3.21 -3.74 1.86
N ILE A 108 -2.48 -4.00 0.75
CA ILE A 108 -2.34 -3.05 -0.36
C ILE A 108 -3.68 -2.88 -1.08
N ALA A 109 -4.35 -3.98 -1.44
CA ALA A 109 -5.63 -3.93 -2.13
C ALA A 109 -6.73 -3.21 -1.33
N GLU A 110 -6.68 -3.31 0.00
CA GLU A 110 -7.63 -2.68 0.92
C GLU A 110 -7.42 -1.16 1.05
N SER A 111 -6.19 -0.73 1.30
CA SER A 111 -5.92 0.66 1.70
C SER A 111 -4.68 1.28 1.08
N ASN A 112 -3.96 0.55 0.22
CA ASN A 112 -2.62 0.92 -0.21
C ASN A 112 -1.70 1.21 1.00
N LEU A 113 -1.84 0.40 2.07
CA LEU A 113 -1.13 0.55 3.35
C LEU A 113 -1.32 1.94 4.01
N GLY A 114 -2.47 2.53 3.84
CA GLY A 114 -2.85 3.82 4.44
C GLY A 114 -3.89 3.66 5.54
N ASN A 115 -3.93 4.62 6.46
CA ASN A 115 -5.02 4.74 7.43
C ASN A 115 -6.21 5.43 6.76
N ALA A 116 -6.98 4.68 5.97
CA ALA A 116 -8.12 5.19 5.22
C ALA A 116 -9.44 4.83 5.90
N THR A 117 -10.45 5.66 5.65
CA THR A 117 -11.85 5.39 5.99
C THR A 117 -12.62 5.14 4.69
N SER A 118 -13.26 3.98 4.59
CA SER A 118 -14.11 3.68 3.43
C SER A 118 -15.52 4.29 3.58
N PRO A 119 -16.28 4.44 2.49
CA PRO A 119 -17.70 4.87 2.58
C PRO A 119 -18.56 3.96 3.44
N ALA A 120 -18.21 2.69 3.59
CA ALA A 120 -18.90 1.72 4.46
C ALA A 120 -18.44 1.78 5.93
N GLY A 121 -17.50 2.67 6.29
CA GLY A 121 -16.95 2.79 7.64
C GLY A 121 -15.92 1.72 8.01
N ALA A 122 -15.30 1.09 7.01
CA ALA A 122 -14.11 0.27 7.23
C ALA A 122 -12.89 1.19 7.45
N GLU A 123 -12.00 0.79 8.36
CA GLU A 123 -10.94 1.66 8.87
C GLU A 123 -9.58 0.95 8.93
N GLY A 124 -8.52 1.78 8.80
CA GLY A 124 -7.14 1.35 9.00
C GLY A 124 -6.56 0.61 7.80
N VAL A 125 -5.35 0.06 7.98
CA VAL A 125 -4.60 -0.62 6.91
C VAL A 125 -5.34 -1.86 6.39
N TRP A 126 -6.02 -2.57 7.28
CA TRP A 126 -6.74 -3.82 6.99
C TRP A 126 -8.23 -3.62 6.72
N GLN A 127 -8.74 -2.39 6.74
CA GLN A 127 -10.12 -2.04 6.41
C GLN A 127 -11.20 -2.87 7.14
N PHE A 128 -11.02 -3.10 8.44
CA PHE A 128 -12.04 -3.74 9.24
C PHE A 128 -13.28 -2.87 9.43
N LEU A 129 -14.46 -3.44 9.28
CA LEU A 129 -15.69 -2.86 9.82
C LEU A 129 -15.68 -2.96 11.35
N THR A 130 -16.39 -2.05 12.01
CA THR A 130 -16.46 -2.01 13.49
C THR A 130 -16.91 -3.37 14.11
N SER A 131 -17.94 -3.99 13.54
CA SER A 131 -18.44 -5.28 14.02
C SER A 131 -17.39 -6.38 13.90
N THR A 132 -16.80 -6.50 12.71
CA THR A 132 -15.78 -7.51 12.41
C THR A 132 -14.52 -7.28 13.24
N GLY A 133 -14.05 -6.02 13.35
CA GLY A 133 -12.91 -5.73 14.21
C GLY A 133 -13.10 -6.18 15.66
N ARG A 134 -14.28 -5.92 16.23
CA ARG A 134 -14.62 -6.37 17.59
C ARG A 134 -14.71 -7.90 17.71
N GLU A 135 -15.27 -8.57 16.71
CA GLU A 135 -15.36 -10.03 16.65
C GLU A 135 -13.98 -10.67 16.72
N TYR A 136 -12.98 -10.08 16.02
CA TYR A 136 -11.60 -10.57 16.03
C TYR A 136 -10.72 -9.94 17.13
N GLY A 137 -11.34 -9.27 18.12
CA GLY A 137 -10.71 -8.86 19.38
C GLY A 137 -10.14 -7.46 19.41
N LEU A 138 -10.44 -6.61 18.42
CA LEU A 138 -10.05 -5.21 18.42
C LEU A 138 -10.98 -4.39 19.32
N GLU A 139 -10.41 -3.50 20.13
CA GLU A 139 -11.17 -2.49 20.85
C GLU A 139 -11.53 -1.35 19.89
N VAL A 140 -12.84 -1.11 19.73
CA VAL A 140 -13.36 -0.04 18.88
C VAL A 140 -14.44 0.73 19.65
N ASN A 141 -14.13 1.97 20.04
CA ASN A 141 -15.03 2.90 20.68
C ASN A 141 -14.67 4.33 20.29
N SER A 142 -15.31 5.35 20.87
CA SER A 142 -15.09 6.76 20.52
C SER A 142 -13.68 7.30 20.87
N LYS A 143 -12.96 6.64 21.75
CA LYS A 143 -11.63 7.07 22.25
C LYS A 143 -10.51 6.16 21.77
N ILE A 144 -10.82 4.91 21.53
CA ILE A 144 -9.87 3.87 21.14
C ILE A 144 -10.43 3.15 19.93
N ASP A 145 -9.65 3.09 18.86
CA ASP A 145 -9.98 2.33 17.67
C ASP A 145 -8.75 1.53 17.17
N GLU A 146 -8.65 0.30 17.65
CA GLU A 146 -7.52 -0.57 17.36
C GLU A 146 -7.46 -1.06 15.91
N ARG A 147 -8.44 -0.74 15.06
CA ARG A 147 -8.36 -0.94 13.60
C ARG A 147 -7.21 -0.14 12.99
N TYR A 148 -6.83 0.97 13.64
CA TYR A 148 -5.66 1.78 13.28
C TYR A 148 -4.35 1.30 13.92
N ASN A 149 -4.38 0.32 14.82
CA ASN A 149 -3.18 -0.29 15.36
C ASN A 149 -2.68 -1.38 14.42
N LEU A 150 -1.63 -1.09 13.65
CA LEU A 150 -1.15 -1.99 12.59
C LEU A 150 -0.86 -3.41 13.12
N ILE A 151 -0.22 -3.55 14.28
CA ILE A 151 0.13 -4.86 14.84
C ILE A 151 -1.14 -5.64 15.20
N LYS A 152 -2.03 -5.04 15.99
CA LYS A 152 -3.27 -5.70 16.42
C LYS A 152 -4.22 -5.98 15.25
N ALA A 153 -4.35 -5.04 14.32
CA ALA A 153 -5.17 -5.24 13.13
C ALA A 153 -4.61 -6.36 12.24
N THR A 154 -3.27 -6.49 12.12
CA THR A 154 -2.66 -7.61 11.40
C THR A 154 -2.91 -8.94 12.12
N GLU A 155 -2.82 -9.00 13.45
CA GLU A 155 -3.16 -10.21 14.21
C GLU A 155 -4.64 -10.58 14.09
N ALA A 156 -5.54 -9.59 14.05
CA ALA A 156 -6.97 -9.81 13.80
C ALA A 156 -7.22 -10.32 12.38
N ALA A 157 -6.53 -9.76 11.37
CA ALA A 157 -6.62 -10.24 10.00
C ALA A 157 -6.13 -11.69 9.86
N CYS A 158 -5.04 -12.06 10.54
CA CYS A 158 -4.55 -13.44 10.56
C CYS A 158 -5.61 -14.42 11.10
N LYS A 159 -6.30 -14.06 12.17
CA LYS A 159 -7.38 -14.91 12.74
C LYS A 159 -8.53 -15.10 11.76
N TYR A 160 -8.99 -13.99 11.15
CA TYR A 160 -10.04 -14.05 10.12
C TYR A 160 -9.62 -14.96 8.96
N LEU A 161 -8.42 -14.77 8.43
CA LEU A 161 -7.92 -15.51 7.27
C LEU A 161 -7.71 -16.99 7.56
N GLN A 162 -7.25 -17.34 8.77
CA GLN A 162 -7.14 -18.73 9.19
C GLN A 162 -8.51 -19.39 9.30
N GLU A 163 -9.49 -18.75 9.94
CA GLU A 163 -10.86 -19.26 10.04
C GLU A 163 -11.49 -19.46 8.66
N ALA A 164 -11.29 -18.48 7.76
CA ALA A 164 -11.78 -18.57 6.40
C ALA A 164 -11.10 -19.72 5.63
N HIS A 165 -9.79 -19.88 5.75
CA HIS A 165 -9.06 -20.98 5.12
C HIS A 165 -9.50 -22.34 5.67
N ASP A 166 -9.67 -22.47 6.98
CA ASP A 166 -10.14 -23.72 7.60
C ASP A 166 -11.52 -24.14 7.08
N SER A 167 -12.35 -23.16 6.72
CA SER A 167 -13.70 -23.40 6.18
C SER A 167 -13.72 -23.69 4.69
N PHE A 168 -12.97 -22.91 3.89
CA PHE A 168 -12.99 -23.04 2.42
C PHE A 168 -11.96 -24.04 1.89
N GLY A 169 -10.90 -24.33 2.65
CA GLY A 169 -9.78 -25.17 2.23
C GLY A 169 -8.90 -24.57 1.12
N ASP A 170 -9.03 -23.28 0.87
CA ASP A 170 -8.43 -22.56 -0.27
C ASP A 170 -8.11 -21.12 0.15
N TRP A 171 -6.87 -20.68 -0.06
CA TRP A 171 -6.41 -19.35 0.33
C TRP A 171 -7.00 -18.24 -0.55
N THR A 172 -7.23 -18.52 -1.83
CA THR A 172 -7.85 -17.58 -2.76
C THR A 172 -9.30 -17.29 -2.36
N LEU A 173 -10.06 -18.32 -1.98
CA LEU A 173 -11.41 -18.14 -1.42
C LEU A 173 -11.37 -17.45 -0.06
N ALA A 174 -10.41 -17.77 0.81
CA ALA A 174 -10.23 -17.05 2.08
C ALA A 174 -9.99 -15.55 1.85
N ALA A 175 -9.13 -15.19 0.92
CA ALA A 175 -8.93 -13.78 0.53
C ALA A 175 -10.20 -13.16 -0.07
N ALA A 176 -10.92 -13.84 -0.94
CA ALA A 176 -12.16 -13.34 -1.52
C ALA A 176 -13.26 -13.11 -0.46
N SER A 177 -13.27 -13.95 0.60
CA SER A 177 -14.21 -13.81 1.72
C SER A 177 -13.95 -12.54 2.54
N TYR A 178 -12.71 -12.08 2.59
CA TYR A 178 -12.34 -10.84 3.28
C TYR A 178 -13.08 -9.62 2.71
N ASN A 179 -13.19 -9.55 1.40
CA ASN A 179 -13.92 -8.50 0.71
C ASN A 179 -15.44 -8.72 0.70
N ARG A 180 -15.89 -9.95 0.39
CA ARG A 180 -17.32 -10.28 0.23
C ARG A 180 -18.05 -10.42 1.55
N GLY A 181 -17.32 -10.66 2.64
CA GLY A 181 -17.83 -11.23 3.87
C GLY A 181 -18.00 -12.76 3.78
N PHE A 182 -17.61 -13.44 4.84
CA PHE A 182 -17.59 -14.90 4.93
C PHE A 182 -18.90 -15.56 4.45
N ASN A 183 -20.03 -15.20 5.06
CA ASN A 183 -21.35 -15.76 4.72
C ASN A 183 -21.79 -15.43 3.27
N GLY A 184 -21.34 -14.29 2.74
CA GLY A 184 -21.64 -13.87 1.37
C GLY A 184 -20.94 -14.75 0.34
N LEU A 185 -19.67 -15.07 0.59
CA LEU A 185 -18.89 -15.94 -0.29
C LEU A 185 -19.34 -17.40 -0.17
N GLU A 186 -19.53 -17.91 1.05
CA GLU A 186 -20.02 -19.27 1.29
C GLU A 186 -21.34 -19.53 0.54
N ARG A 187 -22.27 -18.59 0.59
CA ARG A 187 -23.53 -18.67 -0.16
C ARG A 187 -23.31 -18.71 -1.67
N ALA A 188 -22.36 -17.93 -2.18
CA ALA A 188 -22.04 -17.90 -3.62
C ALA A 188 -21.46 -19.27 -4.06
N VAL A 189 -20.47 -19.79 -3.35
CA VAL A 189 -19.86 -21.11 -3.57
C VAL A 189 -20.94 -22.21 -3.59
N ARG A 190 -21.78 -22.26 -2.56
CA ARG A 190 -22.85 -23.28 -2.45
C ARG A 190 -23.90 -23.17 -3.55
N ASN A 191 -24.36 -21.97 -3.87
CA ASN A 191 -25.44 -21.77 -4.84
C ASN A 191 -24.96 -22.02 -6.29
N GLN A 192 -23.71 -21.67 -6.60
CA GLN A 192 -23.13 -21.88 -7.93
C GLN A 192 -22.50 -23.26 -8.08
N LYS A 193 -22.35 -24.01 -6.98
CA LYS A 193 -21.79 -25.38 -6.95
C LYS A 193 -20.37 -25.44 -7.53
N VAL A 194 -19.54 -24.45 -7.24
CA VAL A 194 -18.14 -24.37 -7.64
C VAL A 194 -17.25 -24.29 -6.39
N THR A 195 -16.01 -24.73 -6.52
CA THR A 195 -15.08 -24.86 -5.40
C THR A 195 -13.83 -24.00 -5.52
N ASN A 196 -13.75 -23.16 -6.55
CA ASN A 196 -12.63 -22.24 -6.74
C ASN A 196 -13.15 -20.84 -7.05
N TYR A 197 -12.35 -19.83 -6.75
CA TYR A 197 -12.70 -18.43 -6.98
C TYR A 197 -12.91 -18.10 -8.45
N TYR A 198 -12.10 -18.65 -9.34
CA TYR A 198 -12.05 -18.25 -10.75
C TYR A 198 -13.29 -18.66 -11.55
N ASP A 199 -14.05 -19.63 -11.06
CA ASP A 199 -15.32 -20.08 -11.64
C ASP A 199 -16.55 -19.37 -11.04
N LEU A 200 -16.37 -18.50 -10.02
CA LEU A 200 -17.47 -17.80 -9.36
C LEU A 200 -17.93 -16.57 -10.13
N TYR A 201 -19.23 -16.44 -10.32
CA TYR A 201 -19.86 -15.21 -10.74
C TYR A 201 -20.14 -14.32 -9.51
N LEU A 202 -19.39 -13.23 -9.37
CA LEU A 202 -19.44 -12.33 -8.22
C LEU A 202 -19.80 -10.91 -8.68
N ASN A 203 -20.17 -10.03 -7.72
CA ASN A 203 -20.26 -8.60 -7.99
C ASN A 203 -18.88 -8.06 -8.40
N GLU A 204 -18.87 -6.96 -9.16
CA GLU A 204 -17.67 -6.40 -9.76
C GLU A 204 -16.52 -6.19 -8.75
N GLU A 205 -16.83 -5.68 -7.57
CA GLU A 205 -15.81 -5.43 -6.54
C GLU A 205 -15.08 -6.71 -6.12
N THR A 206 -15.81 -7.75 -5.75
CA THR A 206 -15.23 -9.03 -5.34
C THR A 206 -14.61 -9.78 -6.52
N ALA A 207 -15.23 -9.71 -7.71
CA ALA A 207 -14.69 -10.32 -8.93
C ALA A 207 -13.33 -9.73 -9.36
N ARG A 208 -13.01 -8.50 -8.92
CA ARG A 208 -11.73 -7.82 -9.19
C ARG A 208 -10.71 -8.01 -8.06
N TYR A 209 -11.15 -8.43 -6.90
CA TYR A 209 -10.38 -8.32 -5.66
C TYR A 209 -9.09 -9.12 -5.69
N ILE A 210 -9.16 -10.40 -6.03
CA ILE A 210 -7.97 -11.27 -6.13
C ILE A 210 -7.01 -10.77 -7.21
N TYR A 211 -7.51 -10.31 -8.36
CA TYR A 211 -6.66 -9.78 -9.42
C TYR A 211 -5.95 -8.48 -9.02
N ARG A 212 -6.54 -7.64 -8.14
CA ARG A 212 -5.85 -6.48 -7.54
C ARG A 212 -4.69 -6.92 -6.65
N ILE A 213 -4.90 -7.96 -5.85
CA ILE A 213 -3.84 -8.53 -5.00
C ILE A 213 -2.71 -9.08 -5.87
N LEU A 214 -3.05 -9.86 -6.91
CA LEU A 214 -2.11 -10.42 -7.85
C LEU A 214 -1.33 -9.35 -8.64
N ALA A 215 -2.00 -8.30 -9.09
CA ALA A 215 -1.34 -7.18 -9.79
C ALA A 215 -0.39 -6.42 -8.87
N ALA A 216 -0.76 -6.19 -7.60
CA ALA A 216 0.12 -5.58 -6.62
C ALA A 216 1.35 -6.45 -6.35
N LYS A 217 1.18 -7.78 -6.21
CA LYS A 217 2.27 -8.74 -6.04
C LYS A 217 3.19 -8.73 -7.24
N GLU A 218 2.67 -8.91 -8.45
CA GLU A 218 3.44 -8.97 -9.69
C GLU A 218 4.29 -7.71 -9.90
N ILE A 219 3.69 -6.53 -9.73
CA ILE A 219 4.41 -5.27 -9.92
C ILE A 219 5.43 -5.03 -8.79
N TRP A 220 5.16 -5.50 -7.57
CA TRP A 220 6.12 -5.45 -6.48
C TRP A 220 7.34 -6.35 -6.74
N GLU A 221 7.12 -7.56 -7.24
CA GLU A 221 8.18 -8.53 -7.50
C GLU A 221 8.99 -8.20 -8.77
N HIS A 222 8.36 -7.59 -9.77
CA HIS A 222 8.96 -7.29 -11.07
C HIS A 222 8.77 -5.81 -11.50
N PRO A 223 9.12 -4.82 -10.67
CA PRO A 223 8.76 -3.42 -10.90
C PRO A 223 9.29 -2.85 -12.22
N THR A 224 10.47 -3.26 -12.65
CA THR A 224 11.10 -2.76 -13.88
C THR A 224 10.35 -3.19 -15.14
N ASN A 225 9.66 -4.35 -15.12
CA ASN A 225 8.81 -4.81 -16.23
C ASN A 225 7.61 -3.87 -16.46
N TYR A 226 7.25 -3.09 -15.43
CA TYR A 226 6.13 -2.16 -15.43
C TYR A 226 6.56 -0.69 -15.39
N GLY A 227 7.85 -0.43 -15.64
CA GLY A 227 8.40 0.93 -15.74
C GLY A 227 8.68 1.63 -14.41
N PHE A 228 8.69 0.90 -13.28
CA PHE A 228 9.01 1.46 -11.98
C PHE A 228 10.48 1.27 -11.64
N TYR A 229 11.22 2.37 -11.63
CA TYR A 229 12.63 2.44 -11.26
C TYR A 229 12.77 3.33 -10.04
N MET A 230 13.14 2.75 -8.89
CA MET A 230 13.23 3.47 -7.63
C MET A 230 14.61 3.25 -6.99
N LYS A 231 15.16 4.32 -6.43
CA LYS A 231 16.39 4.27 -5.64
C LYS A 231 16.05 3.97 -4.19
N GLU A 232 16.99 3.42 -3.43
CA GLU A 232 16.83 3.17 -1.99
C GLU A 232 16.37 4.42 -1.23
N SER A 233 16.89 5.59 -1.61
CA SER A 233 16.51 6.88 -1.03
C SER A 233 15.07 7.31 -1.30
N ASP A 234 14.39 6.70 -2.29
CA ASP A 234 13.02 7.04 -2.64
C ASP A 234 12.00 6.36 -1.71
N PHE A 235 12.41 5.30 -1.00
CA PHE A 235 11.54 4.56 -0.10
C PHE A 235 11.37 5.23 1.27
N TYR A 236 10.22 5.04 1.89
CA TYR A 236 10.01 5.45 3.27
C TYR A 236 10.70 4.44 4.20
N PRO A 237 11.68 4.87 5.00
CA PRO A 237 12.41 3.94 5.86
C PRO A 237 11.52 3.35 6.95
N PRO A 238 11.78 2.11 7.38
CA PRO A 238 11.34 1.65 8.69
C PRO A 238 11.88 2.61 9.76
N ILE A 239 10.99 3.11 10.61
CA ILE A 239 11.38 4.04 11.68
C ILE A 239 11.73 3.20 12.90
N LYS A 240 12.91 3.46 13.50
CA LYS A 240 13.31 2.80 14.74
C LYS A 240 12.41 3.25 15.88
N THR A 241 11.84 2.29 16.59
CA THR A 241 10.88 2.52 17.68
C THR A 241 11.16 1.64 18.87
N TYR A 242 10.67 2.07 20.02
CA TYR A 242 10.55 1.26 21.22
C TYR A 242 9.12 1.25 21.71
N THR A 243 8.80 0.31 22.57
CA THR A 243 7.45 0.20 23.13
C THR A 243 7.45 0.46 24.64
N ILE A 244 6.35 1.00 25.11
CA ILE A 244 6.08 1.16 26.55
C ILE A 244 4.75 0.54 26.90
N VAL A 245 4.67 -0.04 28.09
CA VAL A 245 3.44 -0.61 28.64
C VAL A 245 2.72 0.46 29.44
N VAL A 246 1.42 0.62 29.20
CA VAL A 246 0.52 1.51 29.95
C VAL A 246 -0.67 0.69 30.43
N ASP A 247 -0.75 0.48 31.74
CA ASP A 247 -1.82 -0.29 32.42
C ASP A 247 -2.73 0.57 33.30
N THR A 248 -2.50 1.88 33.28
CA THR A 248 -3.28 2.89 34.02
C THR A 248 -3.84 3.93 33.06
N THR A 249 -4.80 4.74 33.56
CA THR A 249 -5.30 5.89 32.79
C THR A 249 -4.20 6.94 32.63
N VAL A 250 -4.05 7.47 31.41
CA VAL A 250 -3.27 8.67 31.13
C VAL A 250 -4.25 9.81 30.88
N GLU A 251 -4.36 10.73 31.83
CA GLU A 251 -5.35 11.82 31.74
C GLU A 251 -4.95 12.89 30.72
N ASP A 252 -3.64 13.11 30.51
CA ASP A 252 -3.09 14.14 29.62
C ASP A 252 -1.99 13.54 28.74
N LEU A 253 -2.34 13.14 27.51
CA LEU A 253 -1.40 12.59 26.53
C LEU A 253 -0.44 13.64 25.95
N PRO A 254 -0.80 14.92 25.75
CA PRO A 254 0.14 15.99 25.44
C PRO A 254 1.27 16.10 26.45
N GLU A 255 0.94 16.13 27.75
CA GLU A 255 1.93 16.19 28.83
C GLU A 255 2.77 14.91 28.89
N PHE A 256 2.13 13.77 28.81
CA PHE A 256 2.81 12.46 28.72
C PHE A 256 3.84 12.38 27.59
N ALA A 257 3.52 12.95 26.43
CA ALA A 257 4.44 13.03 25.29
C ALA A 257 5.60 13.99 25.59
N ARG A 258 5.30 15.17 26.16
CA ARG A 258 6.28 16.21 26.50
C ARG A 258 7.34 15.71 27.50
N GLU A 259 6.92 14.96 28.51
CA GLU A 259 7.81 14.35 29.51
C GLU A 259 8.83 13.38 28.87
N ARG A 260 8.51 12.85 27.67
CA ARG A 260 9.36 11.94 26.90
C ARG A 260 10.10 12.62 25.76
N GLY A 261 10.09 13.97 25.73
CA GLY A 261 10.73 14.76 24.69
C GLY A 261 10.06 14.68 23.33
N LEU A 262 8.78 14.28 23.29
CA LEU A 262 7.97 14.15 22.07
C LEU A 262 6.88 15.23 22.02
N THR A 263 6.39 15.49 20.82
CA THR A 263 5.14 16.24 20.64
C THR A 263 3.95 15.28 20.66
N TYR A 264 2.77 15.79 21.03
CA TYR A 264 1.51 15.03 20.93
C TYR A 264 1.27 14.52 19.50
N ARG A 265 1.63 15.30 18.47
CA ARG A 265 1.57 14.88 17.09
C ARG A 265 2.38 13.59 16.86
N ILE A 266 3.64 13.55 17.30
CA ILE A 266 4.49 12.36 17.14
C ILE A 266 3.89 11.17 17.91
N LEU A 267 3.43 11.37 19.14
CA LEU A 267 2.75 10.31 19.88
C LEU A 267 1.57 9.71 19.08
N ARG A 268 0.74 10.56 18.47
CA ARG A 268 -0.43 10.13 17.70
C ARG A 268 -0.06 9.47 16.36
N GLU A 269 0.97 9.93 15.69
CA GLU A 269 1.46 9.29 14.43
C GLU A 269 1.89 7.84 14.66
N PHE A 270 2.47 7.52 15.81
CA PHE A 270 2.85 6.15 16.16
C PHE A 270 1.76 5.36 16.86
N ASN A 271 0.74 6.02 17.38
CA ASN A 271 -0.41 5.42 18.04
C ASN A 271 -1.72 6.00 17.50
N PRO A 272 -2.00 5.83 16.18
CA PRO A 272 -3.17 6.43 15.55
C PRO A 272 -4.50 5.88 16.10
N TRP A 273 -4.46 4.74 16.77
CA TRP A 273 -5.59 4.08 17.41
C TRP A 273 -6.14 4.80 18.65
N ILE A 274 -5.41 5.78 19.20
CA ILE A 274 -5.88 6.62 20.30
C ILE A 274 -6.57 7.86 19.69
N HIS A 275 -7.85 8.07 19.91
CA HIS A 275 -8.62 9.14 19.27
C HIS A 275 -8.92 10.34 20.20
N ASP A 276 -8.38 10.34 21.42
CA ASP A 276 -8.61 11.40 22.43
C ASP A 276 -7.28 11.97 22.94
N TYR A 277 -7.35 13.06 23.69
CA TYR A 277 -6.24 13.67 24.44
C TYR A 277 -5.91 12.91 25.73
N SER A 278 -6.69 11.91 26.09
CA SER A 278 -6.48 11.00 27.20
C SER A 278 -6.54 9.54 26.74
N LEU A 279 -5.93 8.65 27.51
CA LEU A 279 -6.06 7.21 27.35
C LEU A 279 -6.77 6.64 28.57
N PRO A 280 -8.11 6.52 28.57
CA PRO A 280 -8.85 5.99 29.70
C PRO A 280 -8.60 4.49 29.84
N ASN A 281 -8.24 4.07 31.08
CA ASN A 281 -7.97 2.66 31.35
C ASN A 281 -8.47 2.22 32.74
N LYS A 282 -9.76 2.41 32.99
CA LYS A 282 -10.40 2.00 34.26
C LYS A 282 -10.38 0.48 34.47
N SER A 283 -10.33 -0.28 33.39
CA SER A 283 -10.29 -1.76 33.42
C SER A 283 -8.87 -2.32 33.56
N ARG A 284 -7.87 -1.50 33.68
CA ARG A 284 -6.45 -1.88 33.77
C ARG A 284 -6.00 -2.85 32.65
N ARG A 285 -6.44 -2.60 31.44
CA ARG A 285 -5.94 -3.31 30.27
C ARG A 285 -4.48 -2.94 30.04
N THR A 286 -3.75 -3.83 29.45
CA THR A 286 -2.38 -3.57 29.00
C THR A 286 -2.41 -2.95 27.61
N TYR A 287 -2.11 -1.66 27.50
CA TYR A 287 -1.86 -1.00 26.23
C TYR A 287 -0.36 -0.93 25.95
N ILE A 288 0.01 -1.16 24.70
CA ILE A 288 1.39 -1.01 24.24
C ILE A 288 1.43 0.21 23.34
N LEU A 289 2.11 1.26 23.80
CA LEU A 289 2.37 2.45 23.01
C LEU A 289 3.70 2.29 22.30
N THR A 290 3.71 2.62 21.01
CA THR A 290 4.92 2.68 20.18
C THR A 290 5.43 4.11 20.15
N LEU A 291 6.71 4.31 20.40
CA LEU A 291 7.36 5.62 20.39
C LEU A 291 8.63 5.57 19.53
N PRO A 292 8.96 6.63 18.78
CA PRO A 292 10.22 6.66 18.01
C PRO A 292 11.42 6.75 18.95
N GLU A 293 12.52 6.07 18.56
CA GLU A 293 13.81 6.28 19.22
C GLU A 293 14.29 7.74 19.02
N LYS A 294 15.25 8.14 19.84
CA LYS A 294 15.87 9.46 19.73
C LYS A 294 16.42 9.64 18.32
N ASP A 295 16.18 10.81 17.74
CA ASP A 295 16.60 11.21 16.39
C ASP A 295 16.04 10.36 15.23
N ALA A 296 15.21 9.34 15.51
CA ALA A 296 14.61 8.49 14.49
C ALA A 296 13.65 9.24 13.53
N MET A 297 13.25 10.46 13.87
CA MET A 297 12.42 11.31 13.02
C MET A 297 13.25 12.29 12.16
N LEU A 298 14.57 12.29 12.28
CA LEU A 298 15.44 13.16 11.47
C LEU A 298 15.81 12.49 10.14
N VAL A 299 15.73 13.25 9.07
CA VAL A 299 16.11 12.78 7.72
C VAL A 299 17.58 12.32 7.69
N SER A 300 18.47 13.03 8.42
CA SER A 300 19.89 12.68 8.52
C SER A 300 20.16 11.28 9.07
N THR A 301 19.26 10.73 9.89
CA THR A 301 19.38 9.36 10.41
C THR A 301 19.35 8.30 9.30
N TYR A 302 18.83 8.66 8.14
CA TYR A 302 18.62 7.76 7.01
C TYR A 302 19.38 8.17 5.74
N SER A 303 20.21 9.24 5.79
CA SER A 303 20.93 9.78 4.62
C SER A 303 22.03 8.84 4.10
N ASP A 304 22.62 8.02 4.97
CA ASP A 304 23.77 7.17 4.63
C ASP A 304 23.38 5.70 4.35
N ARG A 305 22.13 5.46 3.99
CA ARG A 305 21.71 4.09 3.64
C ARG A 305 22.43 3.62 2.40
N LYS A 306 23.18 2.52 2.56
CA LYS A 306 23.69 1.77 1.42
C LYS A 306 22.49 1.15 0.68
N PRO A 307 22.52 1.07 -0.66
CA PRO A 307 21.53 0.31 -1.41
C PRO A 307 21.40 -1.09 -0.82
N SER A 308 20.19 -1.51 -0.46
CA SER A 308 19.98 -2.89 -0.10
C SER A 308 20.15 -3.72 -1.36
N GLU A 309 20.96 -4.78 -1.30
CA GLU A 309 21.23 -5.66 -2.43
C GLU A 309 19.97 -6.42 -2.90
N THR A 310 18.84 -6.27 -2.20
CA THR A 310 17.63 -7.05 -2.40
C THR A 310 16.58 -6.39 -3.29
N PHE A 311 16.64 -5.09 -3.57
CA PHE A 311 15.49 -4.45 -4.22
C PHE A 311 15.63 -4.13 -5.71
N PHE A 312 16.80 -3.93 -6.28
CA PHE A 312 16.92 -3.67 -7.73
C PHE A 312 18.34 -3.99 -8.22
N HIS A 313 18.57 -5.21 -8.67
CA HIS A 313 19.86 -5.62 -9.28
C HIS A 313 20.10 -5.08 -10.70
N ASP A 314 19.12 -4.42 -11.31
CA ASP A 314 19.35 -3.76 -12.60
C ASP A 314 19.69 -2.28 -12.39
N THR A 315 20.95 -2.03 -12.17
CA THR A 315 21.53 -0.68 -12.38
C THR A 315 21.29 -0.31 -13.83
N LEU A 316 20.31 0.55 -14.07
CA LEU A 316 20.24 1.29 -15.32
C LEU A 316 21.62 1.91 -15.59
N LYS A 317 22.31 1.40 -16.59
CA LYS A 317 23.37 2.15 -17.23
C LYS A 317 22.68 3.28 -17.98
N ILE A 318 22.56 4.43 -17.29
CA ILE A 318 21.93 5.68 -17.82
C ILE A 318 22.56 6.13 -19.15
N ASN A 319 23.61 5.48 -19.62
CA ASN A 319 24.33 5.78 -20.84
C ASN A 319 23.64 5.30 -22.14
N GLU A 320 22.48 4.65 -22.07
CA GLU A 320 21.77 4.13 -23.26
C GLU A 320 20.49 4.92 -23.62
N ILE A 321 20.23 6.05 -22.95
CA ILE A 321 19.10 6.93 -23.31
C ILE A 321 19.66 8.21 -23.96
N ASN A 322 20.36 8.06 -25.08
CA ASN A 322 20.68 9.16 -26.00
C ASN A 322 20.10 8.87 -27.40
#